data_b51cf705cf06c884d1a6ac93ca59dc8a
#
_entry.id   b51cf705cf06c884d1a6ac93ca59dc8a
#
_cell.length_a   1.000
_cell.length_b   1.000
_cell.length_c   1.000
_cell.angle_alpha   90.00
_cell.angle_beta   90.00
_cell.angle_gamma   90.00
#
_symmetry.space_group_name_H-M   'P 1'
#
loop_
_entity.id
_entity.type
_entity.pdbx_description
1 polymer ?
#
loop_
_entity_poly.entity_id
_entity_poly.type
_entity_poly.pdbx_seq_one_letter_code
_entity_poly.pdbx_strand_id
1 'polypeptide(L)'
;MRGFIVHLCLFLVGVSALVAVNLWLTPDKLWFAWVLLGWSIGVAAHGLALFLRQTHRRERIFIDPKARGFAVHLFAYVAVILLLFVVNLTVTPNVWWFYWVAFGWGAGIAFHAWCAFGKRRAHEARRVRTSK
;
A
#
# COMPACT_ATOMS: atom_id res chain seq x y z
N MET A 1 16.84 4.44 6.07
CA MET A 1 17.46 3.84 4.87
C MET A 1 17.87 2.39 5.06
N ARG A 2 18.57 2.01 6.17
CA ARG A 2 19.00 0.60 6.38
C ARG A 2 17.86 -0.42 6.22
N GLY A 3 16.70 -0.20 6.85
CA GLY A 3 15.57 -1.13 6.75
C GLY A 3 15.02 -1.31 5.34
N PHE A 4 15.02 -0.26 4.51
CA PHE A 4 14.61 -0.36 3.10
C PHE A 4 15.60 -1.21 2.29
N ILE A 5 16.90 -0.99 2.50
CA ILE A 5 17.95 -1.76 1.81
C ILE A 5 17.83 -3.24 2.16
N VAL A 6 17.66 -3.56 3.45
CA VAL A 6 17.45 -4.95 3.90
C VAL A 6 16.19 -5.55 3.24
N HIS A 7 15.07 -4.81 3.22
CA HIS A 7 13.83 -5.29 2.58
C HIS A 7 14.03 -5.53 1.07
N LEU A 8 14.74 -4.62 0.39
CA LEU A 8 15.05 -4.76 -1.04
C LEU A 8 15.97 -5.96 -1.30
N CYS A 9 17.01 -6.18 -0.49
CA CYS A 9 17.87 -7.35 -0.60
C CYS A 9 17.10 -8.66 -0.40
N LEU A 10 16.25 -8.72 0.63
CA LEU A 10 15.40 -9.89 0.89
C LEU A 10 14.41 -10.14 -0.26
N PHE A 11 13.84 -9.08 -0.82
CA PHE A 11 12.99 -9.15 -1.99
C PHE A 11 13.73 -9.75 -3.19
N LEU A 12 14.91 -9.22 -3.53
CA LEU A 12 15.69 -9.70 -4.68
C LEU A 12 16.11 -11.15 -4.51
N VAL A 13 16.66 -11.52 -3.35
CA VAL A 13 17.07 -12.89 -3.06
C VAL A 13 15.87 -13.85 -3.05
N GLY A 14 14.78 -13.48 -2.37
CA GLY A 14 13.58 -14.30 -2.27
C GLY A 14 12.92 -14.51 -3.63
N VAL A 15 12.75 -13.46 -4.43
CA VAL A 15 12.18 -13.57 -5.78
C VAL A 15 13.07 -14.42 -6.69
N SER A 16 14.39 -14.23 -6.65
CA SER A 16 15.32 -15.06 -7.45
C SER A 16 15.20 -16.54 -7.10
N ALA A 17 15.11 -16.86 -5.81
CA ALA A 17 14.89 -18.25 -5.35
C ALA A 17 13.54 -18.80 -5.84
N LEU A 18 12.46 -18.01 -5.74
CA LEU A 18 11.13 -18.41 -6.22
C LEU A 18 11.08 -18.65 -7.73
N VAL A 19 11.75 -17.78 -8.52
CA VAL A 19 11.91 -17.97 -9.97
C VAL A 19 12.61 -19.29 -10.26
N ALA A 20 13.74 -19.56 -9.60
CA ALA A 20 14.48 -20.80 -9.79
C ALA A 20 13.62 -22.04 -9.45
N VAL A 21 12.92 -22.01 -8.30
CA VAL A 21 12.01 -23.10 -7.89
C VAL A 21 10.87 -23.27 -8.88
N ASN A 22 10.25 -22.17 -9.33
CA ASN A 22 9.14 -22.26 -10.29
C ASN A 22 9.59 -22.86 -11.63
N LEU A 23 10.71 -22.41 -12.17
CA LEU A 23 11.23 -22.91 -13.46
C LEU A 23 11.70 -24.37 -13.37
N TRP A 24 12.14 -24.82 -12.18
CA TRP A 24 12.57 -26.21 -11.99
C TRP A 24 11.39 -27.16 -11.77
N LEU A 25 10.39 -26.77 -10.95
CA LEU A 25 9.30 -27.66 -10.56
C LEU A 25 8.05 -27.54 -11.45
N THR A 26 7.73 -26.35 -11.93
CA THR A 26 6.47 -26.07 -12.65
C THR A 26 6.66 -25.02 -13.73
N PRO A 27 7.51 -25.26 -14.77
CA PRO A 27 7.84 -24.25 -15.77
C PRO A 27 6.63 -23.76 -16.57
N ASP A 28 5.60 -24.59 -16.73
CA ASP A 28 4.38 -24.29 -17.47
C ASP A 28 3.45 -23.29 -16.76
N LYS A 29 3.69 -23.03 -15.46
CA LYS A 29 2.86 -22.14 -14.63
C LYS A 29 3.73 -21.11 -13.93
N LEU A 30 3.70 -19.87 -14.39
CA LEU A 30 4.50 -18.78 -13.82
C LEU A 30 3.86 -18.21 -12.53
N TRP A 31 3.65 -19.05 -11.51
CA TRP A 31 3.02 -18.61 -10.25
C TRP A 31 3.88 -17.63 -9.46
N PHE A 32 5.21 -17.63 -9.63
CA PHE A 32 6.09 -16.67 -8.97
C PHE A 32 5.72 -15.20 -9.32
N ALA A 33 5.12 -14.97 -10.49
CA ALA A 33 4.73 -13.63 -10.93
C ALA A 33 3.74 -12.96 -9.94
N TRP A 34 2.83 -13.73 -9.36
CA TRP A 34 1.89 -13.21 -8.36
C TRP A 34 2.59 -12.82 -7.05
N VAL A 35 3.57 -13.63 -6.63
CA VAL A 35 4.39 -13.33 -5.45
C VAL A 35 5.27 -12.11 -5.70
N LEU A 36 5.91 -12.05 -6.89
CA LEU A 36 6.70 -10.89 -7.33
C LEU A 36 5.87 -9.61 -7.28
N LEU A 37 4.69 -9.60 -7.90
CA LEU A 37 3.80 -8.44 -7.93
C LEU A 37 3.33 -8.05 -6.52
N GLY A 38 2.86 -9.01 -5.73
CA GLY A 38 2.40 -8.74 -4.37
C GLY A 38 3.51 -8.18 -3.46
N TRP A 39 4.71 -8.78 -3.50
CA TRP A 39 5.84 -8.32 -2.67
C TRP A 39 6.40 -6.98 -3.13
N SER A 40 6.39 -6.71 -4.45
CA SER A 40 6.82 -5.41 -4.99
C SER A 40 5.96 -4.24 -4.49
N ILE A 41 4.67 -4.45 -4.21
CA ILE A 41 3.80 -3.44 -3.58
C ILE A 41 4.34 -3.05 -2.19
N GLY A 42 4.78 -4.03 -1.39
CA GLY A 42 5.38 -3.78 -0.08
C GLY A 42 6.68 -2.98 -0.16
N VAL A 43 7.55 -3.33 -1.13
CA VAL A 43 8.80 -2.57 -1.39
C VAL A 43 8.49 -1.15 -1.84
N ALA A 44 7.52 -0.98 -2.76
CA ALA A 44 7.09 0.33 -3.25
C ALA A 44 6.47 1.20 -2.15
N ALA A 45 5.61 0.63 -1.29
CA ALA A 45 5.04 1.33 -0.14
C ALA A 45 6.13 1.79 0.86
N HIS A 46 7.15 0.94 1.09
CA HIS A 46 8.30 1.30 1.92
C HIS A 46 9.13 2.44 1.28
N GLY A 47 9.36 2.38 -0.03
CA GLY A 47 10.03 3.45 -0.80
C GLY A 47 9.24 4.76 -0.74
N LEU A 48 7.92 4.71 -0.94
CA LEU A 48 7.03 5.87 -0.80
C LEU A 48 7.11 6.49 0.60
N ALA A 49 7.09 5.66 1.65
CA ALA A 49 7.21 6.15 3.02
C ALA A 49 8.53 6.89 3.25
N LEU A 50 9.64 6.40 2.69
CA LEU A 50 10.94 7.09 2.75
C LEU A 50 10.93 8.38 1.93
N PHE A 51 10.40 8.35 0.72
CA PHE A 51 10.28 9.52 -0.15
C PHE A 51 9.50 10.65 0.54
N LEU A 52 8.31 10.36 1.07
CA LEU A 52 7.49 11.34 1.78
C LEU A 52 8.20 11.90 3.04
N ARG A 53 9.02 11.08 3.72
CA ARG A 53 9.84 11.55 4.84
C ARG A 53 10.94 12.50 4.40
N GLN A 54 11.59 12.24 3.27
CA GLN A 54 12.67 13.09 2.74
C GLN A 54 12.12 14.42 2.21
N THR A 55 11.02 14.39 1.46
CA THR A 55 10.31 15.57 0.93
C THR A 55 9.84 16.46 2.07
N HIS A 56 9.30 15.88 3.15
CA HIS A 56 8.93 16.64 4.33
C HIS A 56 10.13 17.39 4.95
N ARG A 57 11.29 16.75 5.02
CA ARG A 57 12.51 17.39 5.58
C ARG A 57 13.03 18.53 4.71
N ARG A 58 12.90 18.43 3.38
CA ARG A 58 13.42 19.42 2.42
C ARG A 58 12.45 20.56 2.17
N GLU A 59 11.18 20.28 1.95
CA GLU A 59 10.20 21.21 1.42
C GLU A 59 9.07 21.54 2.40
N ARG A 60 9.10 20.99 3.61
CA ARG A 60 8.05 21.11 4.65
C ARG A 60 6.65 20.67 4.17
N ILE A 61 6.58 19.90 3.09
CA ILE A 61 5.36 19.28 2.59
C ILE A 61 5.00 18.08 3.47
N PHE A 62 3.72 17.79 3.63
CA PHE A 62 3.24 16.71 4.51
C PHE A 62 3.76 16.82 5.96
N ILE A 63 3.59 17.98 6.57
CA ILE A 63 4.01 18.26 7.95
C ILE A 63 3.36 17.27 8.94
N ASP A 64 2.13 16.80 8.65
CA ASP A 64 1.41 15.87 9.52
C ASP A 64 1.85 14.41 9.30
N PRO A 65 2.42 13.76 10.34
CA PRO A 65 2.75 12.33 10.28
C PRO A 65 1.56 11.42 9.96
N LYS A 66 0.33 11.83 10.37
CA LYS A 66 -0.89 11.06 10.11
C LYS A 66 -1.26 11.09 8.63
N ALA A 67 -1.13 12.25 7.97
CA ALA A 67 -1.37 12.39 6.54
C ALA A 67 -0.39 11.54 5.72
N ARG A 68 0.90 11.49 6.12
CA ARG A 68 1.89 10.61 5.49
C ARG A 68 1.55 9.13 5.66
N GLY A 69 1.20 8.73 6.89
CA GLY A 69 0.78 7.36 7.17
C GLY A 69 -0.45 6.96 6.36
N PHE A 70 -1.44 7.85 6.28
CA PHE A 70 -2.63 7.65 5.45
C PHE A 70 -2.30 7.50 3.96
N ALA A 71 -1.43 8.35 3.41
CA ALA A 71 -1.03 8.31 2.00
C ALA A 71 -0.36 6.96 1.63
N VAL A 72 0.54 6.45 2.48
CA VAL A 72 1.18 5.13 2.27
C VAL A 72 0.15 4.01 2.37
N HIS A 73 -0.77 4.07 3.32
CA HIS A 73 -1.82 3.07 3.49
C HIS A 73 -2.80 3.07 2.32
N LEU A 74 -3.19 4.25 1.84
CA LEU A 74 -4.05 4.41 0.67
C LEU A 74 -3.36 3.87 -0.60
N PHE A 75 -2.08 4.16 -0.79
CA PHE A 75 -1.29 3.60 -1.90
C PHE A 75 -1.30 2.07 -1.86
N ALA A 76 -1.00 1.47 -0.70
CA ALA A 76 -1.00 0.02 -0.54
C ALA A 76 -2.39 -0.58 -0.83
N TYR A 77 -3.46 0.05 -0.32
CA TYR A 77 -4.84 -0.36 -0.60
C TYR A 77 -5.14 -0.39 -2.09
N VAL A 78 -4.91 0.73 -2.79
CA VAL A 78 -5.19 0.82 -4.23
C VAL A 78 -4.37 -0.21 -5.02
N ALA A 79 -3.07 -0.32 -4.74
CA ALA A 79 -2.18 -1.24 -5.44
C ALA A 79 -2.60 -2.72 -5.24
N VAL A 80 -2.96 -3.11 -4.00
CA VAL A 80 -3.42 -4.48 -3.72
C VAL A 80 -4.77 -4.75 -4.36
N ILE A 81 -5.73 -3.82 -4.28
CA ILE A 81 -7.05 -4.03 -4.91
C ILE A 81 -6.92 -4.16 -6.43
N LEU A 82 -6.07 -3.37 -7.08
CA LEU A 82 -5.78 -3.53 -8.51
C LEU A 82 -5.16 -4.89 -8.81
N LEU A 83 -4.19 -5.34 -8.01
CA LEU A 83 -3.62 -6.68 -8.16
C LEU A 83 -4.69 -7.77 -8.02
N LEU A 84 -5.52 -7.71 -6.97
CA LEU A 84 -6.58 -8.69 -6.75
C LEU A 84 -7.64 -8.66 -7.85
N PHE A 85 -7.94 -7.49 -8.41
CA PHE A 85 -8.82 -7.37 -9.58
C PHE A 85 -8.23 -8.10 -10.79
N VAL A 86 -6.93 -7.91 -11.09
CA VAL A 86 -6.25 -8.63 -12.18
C VAL A 86 -6.22 -10.13 -11.92
N VAL A 87 -5.90 -10.56 -10.70
CA VAL A 87 -5.97 -11.98 -10.30
C VAL A 87 -7.37 -12.54 -10.51
N ASN A 88 -8.40 -11.81 -10.07
CA ASN A 88 -9.79 -12.25 -10.25
C ASN A 88 -10.15 -12.42 -11.73
N LEU A 89 -9.77 -11.46 -12.59
CA LEU A 89 -10.03 -11.54 -14.04
C LEU A 89 -9.30 -12.70 -14.72
N THR A 90 -8.09 -13.02 -14.29
CA THR A 90 -7.24 -13.98 -14.98
C THR A 90 -7.37 -15.41 -14.44
N VAL A 91 -7.61 -15.56 -13.13
CA VAL A 91 -7.63 -16.86 -12.46
C VAL A 91 -9.03 -17.37 -12.18
N THR A 92 -9.95 -16.46 -11.79
CA THR A 92 -11.33 -16.81 -11.40
C THR A 92 -12.36 -15.86 -12.00
N PRO A 93 -12.47 -15.75 -13.32
CA PRO A 93 -13.32 -14.74 -13.98
C PRO A 93 -14.81 -14.88 -13.69
N ASN A 94 -15.28 -16.09 -13.34
CA ASN A 94 -16.69 -16.38 -13.11
C ASN A 94 -17.17 -16.06 -11.68
N VAL A 95 -16.24 -15.75 -10.76
CA VAL A 95 -16.55 -15.47 -9.34
C VAL A 95 -15.87 -14.19 -8.91
N TRP A 96 -16.67 -13.15 -8.76
CA TRP A 96 -16.17 -11.82 -8.38
C TRP A 96 -16.00 -11.72 -6.86
N TRP A 97 -14.84 -12.12 -6.34
CA TRP A 97 -14.58 -12.13 -4.89
C TRP A 97 -13.73 -10.94 -4.41
N PHE A 98 -12.99 -10.27 -5.31
CA PHE A 98 -12.09 -9.16 -4.92
C PHE A 98 -12.81 -7.99 -4.24
N TYR A 99 -14.09 -7.76 -4.59
CA TYR A 99 -14.86 -6.66 -4.01
C TYR A 99 -15.11 -6.83 -2.50
N TRP A 100 -15.18 -8.06 -1.99
CA TRP A 100 -15.28 -8.28 -0.54
C TRP A 100 -14.06 -7.75 0.19
N VAL A 101 -12.87 -7.96 -0.37
CA VAL A 101 -11.62 -7.41 0.15
C VAL A 101 -11.61 -5.89 0.02
N ALA A 102 -12.07 -5.37 -1.15
CA ALA A 102 -12.14 -3.93 -1.40
C ALA A 102 -13.06 -3.23 -0.38
N PHE A 103 -14.26 -3.76 -0.13
CA PHE A 103 -15.19 -3.18 0.84
C PHE A 103 -14.68 -3.32 2.29
N GLY A 104 -14.23 -4.50 2.69
CA GLY A 104 -13.74 -4.73 4.04
C GLY A 104 -12.54 -3.85 4.40
N TRP A 105 -11.53 -3.81 3.54
CA TRP A 105 -10.36 -2.96 3.75
C TRP A 105 -10.68 -1.47 3.51
N GLY A 106 -11.55 -1.16 2.54
CA GLY A 106 -12.03 0.20 2.25
C GLY A 106 -12.71 0.86 3.45
N ALA A 107 -13.50 0.12 4.23
CA ALA A 107 -14.06 0.61 5.49
C ALA A 107 -12.94 0.99 6.50
N GLY A 108 -11.87 0.20 6.58
CA GLY A 108 -10.68 0.52 7.39
C GLY A 108 -9.97 1.78 6.91
N ILE A 109 -9.83 1.97 5.60
CA ILE A 109 -9.26 3.19 4.99
C ILE A 109 -10.13 4.42 5.32
N ALA A 110 -11.46 4.31 5.21
CA ALA A 110 -12.39 5.38 5.55
C ALA A 110 -12.28 5.76 7.04
N PHE A 111 -12.22 4.78 7.94
CA PHE A 111 -12.00 5.01 9.36
C PHE A 111 -10.63 5.65 9.64
N HIS A 112 -9.59 5.21 8.96
CA HIS A 112 -8.25 5.81 9.06
C HIS A 112 -8.26 7.28 8.59
N ALA A 113 -8.94 7.59 7.48
CA ALA A 113 -9.12 8.96 7.00
C ALA A 113 -9.87 9.82 8.04
N TRP A 114 -10.93 9.30 8.63
CA TRP A 114 -11.66 9.97 9.70
C TRP A 114 -10.75 10.31 10.89
N CYS A 115 -9.96 9.35 11.37
CA CYS A 115 -9.02 9.56 12.48
C CYS A 115 -7.89 10.54 12.13
N ALA A 116 -7.44 10.55 10.86
CA ALA A 116 -6.36 11.43 10.41
C ALA A 116 -6.82 12.89 10.24
N PHE A 117 -8.04 13.11 9.73
CA PHE A 117 -8.50 14.44 9.30
C PHE A 117 -9.70 14.98 10.07
N GLY A 118 -10.55 14.13 10.65
CA GLY A 118 -11.80 14.52 11.30
C GLY A 118 -11.61 15.46 12.50
N LYS A 119 -10.59 15.23 13.32
CA LYS A 119 -10.30 16.08 14.51
C LYS A 119 -9.87 17.51 14.15
N ARG A 120 -9.21 17.70 13.00
CA ARG A 120 -8.80 19.04 12.52
C ARG A 120 -10.01 19.87 12.16
N ARG A 121 -10.95 19.34 11.39
CA ARG A 121 -12.20 20.04 11.00
C ARG A 121 -13.02 20.48 12.20
N ALA A 122 -13.09 19.63 13.25
CA ALA A 122 -13.80 19.98 14.47
C ALA A 122 -13.13 21.12 15.26
N HIS A 123 -11.79 21.16 15.29
CA HIS A 123 -11.04 22.25 15.94
C HIS A 123 -11.16 23.57 15.18
N GLU A 124 -11.08 23.55 13.85
CA GLU A 124 -11.27 24.75 13.01
C GLU A 124 -12.69 25.31 13.11
N ALA A 125 -13.70 24.43 13.07
CA ALA A 125 -15.11 24.82 13.24
C ALA A 125 -15.38 25.45 14.61
N ARG A 126 -14.76 24.93 15.68
CA ARG A 126 -14.83 25.56 17.03
C ARG A 126 -14.18 26.93 17.06
N ARG A 127 -12.98 27.10 16.50
CA ARG A 127 -12.28 28.41 16.47
C ARG A 127 -13.10 29.48 15.76
N VAL A 128 -13.69 29.16 14.60
CA VAL A 128 -14.55 30.10 13.85
C VAL A 128 -15.81 30.48 14.64
N ARG A 129 -16.35 29.57 15.45
CA ARG A 129 -17.55 29.79 16.28
C ARG A 129 -17.28 30.66 17.51
N THR A 130 -16.06 30.65 18.04
CA THR A 130 -15.67 31.45 19.22
C THR A 130 -15.11 32.83 18.85
N SER A 131 -14.87 33.10 17.56
CA SER A 131 -14.40 34.39 17.06
C SER A 131 -15.52 35.31 16.54
N LYS A 132 -16.79 34.84 16.58
CA LYS A 132 -18.01 35.62 16.33
C LYS A 132 -18.71 35.96 17.62
#